data_cfd5399041012006e8a4a7c9b72b42d3
#
_entry.id   cfd5399041012006e8a4a7c9b72b42d3
#
_cell.length_a   1.000
_cell.length_b   1.000
_cell.length_c   1.000
_cell.angle_alpha   90.00
_cell.angle_beta   90.00
_cell.angle_gamma   90.00
#
_symmetry.space_group_name_H-M   'P 1'
#
loop_
_entity.id
_entity.type
_entity.pdbx_description
1 polymer ?
#
loop_
_entity_poly.entity_id
_entity_poly.type
_entity_poly.pdbx_seq_one_letter_code
_entity_poly.pdbx_strand_id
1 'polypeptide(L)'
;MNRKLQRRDLDDLPYLPASDGLPARKSGDWARRKHHYLHNYCGITTKAIRGKLRLVYLDVMAGPGLCKIKGTGEEFAGSPLVALDHEFDRFIFIEDSPELAEALKQRVAKHPKARRAKITAESWLGAAKAERLRFDDKTLVVAFIDPTGISQVPLWAVRELTRNPKIDLLVTIQHSLGITWNLPQYLRSTTGQTALDAFLGTKEWRRWKWNEPSQFTLMAIDCFSNRIQQEGFIGTRHLSVPEGQPLYRFTLFSRHELAEKFWNEILKIDEKGQREWNF
;
A
#
# COMPACT_ATOMS: atom_id res chain seq x y z
N MET A 1 -9.98 -30.68 22.14
CA MET A 1 -10.23 -29.78 23.30
C MET A 1 -10.01 -28.34 22.84
N ASN A 2 -11.07 -27.67 22.38
CA ASN A 2 -10.98 -26.30 21.85
C ASN A 2 -10.81 -25.31 23.02
N ARG A 3 -9.61 -24.78 23.19
CA ARG A 3 -9.36 -23.66 24.11
C ARG A 3 -10.11 -22.43 23.57
N LYS A 4 -11.17 -21.99 24.25
CA LYS A 4 -11.82 -20.71 23.91
C LYS A 4 -10.76 -19.61 24.07
N LEU A 5 -10.42 -18.94 22.97
CA LEU A 5 -9.51 -17.78 22.99
C LEU A 5 -10.05 -16.73 23.96
N GLN A 6 -9.23 -16.33 24.94
CA GLN A 6 -9.58 -15.27 25.85
C GLN A 6 -9.44 -13.91 25.17
N ARG A 7 -10.13 -12.89 25.68
CA ARG A 7 -10.16 -11.53 25.09
C ARG A 7 -8.74 -10.92 24.92
N ARG A 8 -7.78 -11.30 25.78
CA ARG A 8 -6.36 -10.91 25.67
C ARG A 8 -5.65 -11.55 24.47
N ASP A 9 -5.95 -12.79 24.15
CA ASP A 9 -5.34 -13.50 23.00
C ASP A 9 -5.79 -12.91 21.67
N LEU A 10 -6.99 -12.30 21.60
CA LEU A 10 -7.50 -11.62 20.40
C LEU A 10 -6.85 -10.25 20.18
N ASP A 11 -6.30 -9.62 21.23
CA ASP A 11 -5.66 -8.31 21.11
C ASP A 11 -4.29 -8.38 20.39
N ASP A 12 -3.65 -9.53 20.36
CA ASP A 12 -2.35 -9.74 19.71
C ASP A 12 -2.46 -10.28 18.27
N LEU A 13 -3.64 -10.73 17.85
CA LEU A 13 -3.83 -11.26 16.51
C LEU A 13 -3.90 -10.11 15.47
N PRO A 14 -3.22 -10.24 14.32
CA PRO A 14 -3.28 -9.26 13.23
C PRO A 14 -4.62 -9.30 12.47
N TYR A 15 -5.41 -10.35 12.67
CA TYR A 15 -6.72 -10.59 12.03
C TYR A 15 -7.76 -10.90 13.08
N LEU A 16 -9.00 -10.46 12.81
CA LEU A 16 -10.19 -10.69 13.65
C LEU A 16 -11.26 -11.39 12.81
N PRO A 17 -12.14 -12.20 13.40
CA PRO A 17 -13.27 -12.75 12.67
C PRO A 17 -14.22 -11.63 12.24
N ALA A 18 -14.60 -11.61 10.97
CA ALA A 18 -15.59 -10.71 10.42
C ALA A 18 -17.01 -11.28 10.60
N SER A 19 -18.02 -10.46 10.27
CA SER A 19 -19.44 -10.84 10.33
C SER A 19 -19.81 -11.98 9.37
N ASP A 20 -19.04 -12.14 8.29
CA ASP A 20 -19.17 -13.25 7.33
C ASP A 20 -18.43 -14.53 7.75
N GLY A 21 -17.85 -14.56 8.95
CA GLY A 21 -17.11 -15.71 9.50
C GLY A 21 -15.67 -15.85 8.98
N LEU A 22 -15.24 -15.02 8.02
CA LEU A 22 -13.91 -15.03 7.45
C LEU A 22 -12.97 -14.06 8.20
N PRO A 23 -11.63 -14.20 8.10
CA PRO A 23 -10.71 -13.25 8.71
C PRO A 23 -10.86 -11.86 8.10
N ALA A 24 -10.84 -10.82 8.94
CA ALA A 24 -10.72 -9.41 8.57
C ALA A 24 -9.43 -8.85 9.16
N ARG A 25 -8.76 -7.94 8.42
CA ARG A 25 -7.55 -7.30 8.90
C ARG A 25 -7.87 -6.36 10.06
N LYS A 26 -7.21 -6.56 11.20
CA LYS A 26 -7.31 -5.64 12.32
C LYS A 26 -6.67 -4.30 11.94
N SER A 27 -7.45 -3.24 12.04
CA SER A 27 -7.06 -1.91 11.60
C SER A 27 -7.44 -0.85 12.63
N GLY A 28 -6.77 0.28 12.57
CA GLY A 28 -7.26 1.50 13.23
C GLY A 28 -8.09 2.34 12.26
N ASP A 29 -8.76 3.35 12.78
CA ASP A 29 -9.61 4.24 12.00
C ASP A 29 -8.84 4.98 10.88
N TRP A 30 -7.56 5.28 11.11
CA TRP A 30 -6.69 5.90 10.11
C TRP A 30 -6.59 5.13 8.77
N ALA A 31 -6.88 3.83 8.74
CA ALA A 31 -6.87 3.04 7.52
C ALA A 31 -8.01 3.45 6.56
N ARG A 32 -9.14 3.95 7.09
CA ARG A 32 -10.25 4.49 6.28
C ARG A 32 -9.79 5.67 5.44
N ARG A 33 -9.01 6.58 6.04
CA ARG A 33 -8.49 7.75 5.34
C ARG A 33 -7.65 7.34 4.12
N LYS A 34 -6.78 6.34 4.27
CA LYS A 34 -5.99 5.82 3.16
C LYS A 34 -6.89 5.22 2.06
N HIS A 35 -7.89 4.43 2.44
CA HIS A 35 -8.81 3.83 1.48
C HIS A 35 -9.70 4.87 0.79
N HIS A 36 -10.04 5.98 1.44
CA HIS A 36 -10.71 7.12 0.82
C HIS A 36 -9.87 7.71 -0.33
N TYR A 37 -8.59 7.97 -0.09
CA TYR A 37 -7.69 8.49 -1.13
C TYR A 37 -7.47 7.47 -2.26
N LEU A 38 -7.35 6.19 -1.93
CA LEU A 38 -7.28 5.11 -2.92
C LEU A 38 -8.55 5.09 -3.79
N HIS A 39 -9.73 5.13 -3.17
CA HIS A 39 -11.02 5.17 -3.87
C HIS A 39 -11.08 6.34 -4.85
N ASN A 40 -10.76 7.55 -4.38
CA ASN A 40 -10.80 8.75 -5.20
C ASN A 40 -9.82 8.68 -6.38
N TYR A 41 -8.59 8.16 -6.14
CA TYR A 41 -7.60 8.01 -7.20
C TYR A 41 -8.05 6.98 -8.26
N CYS A 42 -8.54 5.84 -7.84
CA CYS A 42 -9.11 4.84 -8.75
C CYS A 42 -10.29 5.42 -9.54
N GLY A 43 -11.18 6.18 -8.88
CA GLY A 43 -12.34 6.80 -9.51
C GLY A 43 -12.00 7.81 -10.60
N ILE A 44 -11.08 8.75 -10.30
CA ILE A 44 -10.69 9.78 -11.27
C ILE A 44 -9.89 9.17 -12.43
N THR A 45 -8.98 8.25 -12.14
CA THR A 45 -8.14 7.60 -13.15
C THR A 45 -8.98 6.76 -14.10
N THR A 46 -9.88 5.92 -13.60
CA THR A 46 -10.73 5.08 -14.45
C THR A 46 -11.65 5.90 -15.34
N LYS A 47 -12.19 7.02 -14.84
CA LYS A 47 -13.02 7.92 -15.64
C LYS A 47 -12.23 8.64 -16.73
N ALA A 48 -11.03 9.12 -16.43
CA ALA A 48 -10.21 9.91 -17.35
C ALA A 48 -9.54 9.07 -18.46
N ILE A 49 -9.20 7.82 -18.18
CA ILE A 49 -8.38 6.96 -19.04
C ILE A 49 -9.22 5.91 -19.79
N ARG A 50 -10.47 5.69 -19.37
CA ARG A 50 -11.37 4.72 -20.02
C ARG A 50 -11.39 4.88 -21.53
N GLY A 51 -11.25 3.75 -22.25
CA GLY A 51 -11.24 3.71 -23.71
C GLY A 51 -9.96 4.18 -24.39
N LYS A 52 -8.98 4.71 -23.63
CA LYS A 52 -7.67 5.13 -24.15
C LYS A 52 -6.59 4.08 -23.95
N LEU A 53 -6.59 3.44 -22.76
CA LEU A 53 -5.66 2.39 -22.36
C LEU A 53 -6.45 1.27 -21.68
N ARG A 54 -5.86 0.06 -21.64
CA ARG A 54 -6.32 -0.98 -20.72
C ARG A 54 -5.94 -0.56 -19.30
N LEU A 55 -6.87 -0.73 -18.38
CA LEU A 55 -6.71 -0.35 -16.99
C LEU A 55 -6.57 -1.60 -16.11
N VAL A 56 -5.45 -1.73 -15.43
CA VAL A 56 -5.19 -2.82 -14.50
C VAL A 56 -4.99 -2.23 -13.10
N TYR A 57 -5.75 -2.75 -12.14
CA TYR A 57 -5.46 -2.53 -10.73
C TYR A 57 -4.63 -3.70 -10.20
N LEU A 58 -3.51 -3.39 -9.58
CA LEU A 58 -2.58 -4.36 -8.99
C LEU A 58 -2.44 -4.07 -7.49
N ASP A 59 -2.88 -5.00 -6.65
CA ASP A 59 -2.67 -4.95 -5.21
C ASP A 59 -1.68 -6.05 -4.82
N VAL A 60 -0.51 -5.67 -4.37
CA VAL A 60 0.58 -6.63 -4.13
C VAL A 60 0.58 -7.19 -2.70
N MET A 61 -0.29 -6.67 -1.83
CA MET A 61 -0.51 -7.14 -0.45
C MET A 61 -1.99 -7.00 -0.09
N ALA A 62 -2.82 -7.75 -0.82
CA ALA A 62 -4.26 -7.54 -0.89
C ALA A 62 -5.02 -7.80 0.42
N GLY A 63 -4.48 -8.64 1.28
CA GLY A 63 -5.16 -9.05 2.50
C GLY A 63 -6.46 -9.81 2.25
N PRO A 64 -7.30 -9.97 3.28
CA PRO A 64 -8.53 -10.76 3.18
C PRO A 64 -9.73 -10.00 2.55
N GLY A 65 -9.55 -8.75 2.14
CA GLY A 65 -10.59 -7.92 1.51
C GLY A 65 -11.45 -7.09 2.48
N LEU A 66 -11.52 -7.43 3.77
CA LEU A 66 -12.16 -6.64 4.82
C LEU A 66 -11.18 -6.20 5.89
N CYS A 67 -11.43 -5.02 6.42
CA CYS A 67 -10.78 -4.49 7.62
C CYS A 67 -11.80 -4.39 8.76
N LYS A 68 -11.31 -4.54 10.00
CA LYS A 68 -12.13 -4.41 11.22
C LYS A 68 -11.42 -3.51 12.23
N ILE A 69 -12.12 -2.48 12.70
CA ILE A 69 -11.55 -1.51 13.63
C ILE A 69 -11.40 -2.14 15.00
N LYS A 70 -10.18 -2.02 15.57
CA LYS A 70 -9.94 -2.43 16.95
C LYS A 70 -10.78 -1.55 17.91
N GLY A 71 -11.53 -2.20 18.80
CA GLY A 71 -12.34 -1.53 19.83
C GLY A 71 -13.80 -1.38 19.46
N THR A 72 -14.16 -0.86 18.29
CA THR A 72 -15.56 -0.72 17.86
C THR A 72 -16.10 -1.99 17.20
N GLY A 73 -15.21 -2.78 16.58
CA GLY A 73 -15.61 -3.95 15.80
C GLY A 73 -16.23 -3.60 14.45
N GLU A 74 -16.24 -2.34 14.06
CA GLU A 74 -16.80 -1.87 12.80
C GLU A 74 -15.98 -2.40 11.63
N GLU A 75 -16.66 -2.91 10.60
CA GLU A 75 -16.07 -3.48 9.40
C GLU A 75 -16.15 -2.51 8.22
N PHE A 76 -15.12 -2.50 7.38
CA PHE A 76 -15.08 -1.70 6.17
C PHE A 76 -14.25 -2.38 5.08
N ALA A 77 -14.49 -1.97 3.83
CA ALA A 77 -13.81 -2.53 2.66
C ALA A 77 -12.29 -2.35 2.74
N GLY A 78 -11.55 -3.42 2.52
CA GLY A 78 -10.11 -3.38 2.24
C GLY A 78 -9.83 -2.93 0.81
N SER A 79 -8.57 -2.67 0.49
CA SER A 79 -8.14 -2.15 -0.82
C SER A 79 -8.66 -2.92 -2.03
N PRO A 80 -8.75 -4.27 -2.04
CA PRO A 80 -9.32 -5.00 -3.17
C PRO A 80 -10.78 -4.68 -3.42
N LEU A 81 -11.61 -4.62 -2.34
CA LEU A 81 -13.04 -4.34 -2.48
C LEU A 81 -13.26 -2.87 -2.86
N VAL A 82 -12.47 -1.94 -2.31
CA VAL A 82 -12.46 -0.53 -2.72
C VAL A 82 -12.17 -0.38 -4.22
N ALA A 83 -11.19 -1.11 -4.74
CA ALA A 83 -10.84 -1.05 -6.16
C ALA A 83 -11.94 -1.64 -7.06
N LEU A 84 -12.62 -2.69 -6.62
CA LEU A 84 -13.71 -3.32 -7.37
C LEU A 84 -14.92 -2.39 -7.61
N ASP A 85 -15.08 -1.32 -6.82
CA ASP A 85 -16.10 -0.30 -7.08
C ASP A 85 -15.84 0.50 -8.37
N HIS A 86 -14.62 0.44 -8.92
CA HIS A 86 -14.19 1.21 -10.10
C HIS A 86 -14.08 0.37 -11.37
N GLU A 87 -14.02 1.04 -12.54
CA GLU A 87 -14.09 0.41 -13.87
C GLU A 87 -12.69 0.08 -14.43
N PHE A 88 -11.96 -0.81 -13.73
CA PHE A 88 -10.77 -1.44 -14.28
C PHE A 88 -11.16 -2.62 -15.21
N ASP A 89 -10.36 -2.84 -16.26
CA ASP A 89 -10.51 -3.99 -17.15
C ASP A 89 -10.08 -5.29 -16.48
N ARG A 90 -9.11 -5.20 -15.55
CA ARG A 90 -8.58 -6.33 -14.81
C ARG A 90 -8.13 -5.92 -13.42
N PHE A 91 -8.35 -6.82 -12.46
CA PHE A 91 -7.83 -6.73 -11.09
C PHE A 91 -6.87 -7.89 -10.83
N ILE A 92 -5.72 -7.59 -10.24
CA ILE A 92 -4.73 -8.57 -9.82
C ILE A 92 -4.48 -8.35 -8.34
N PHE A 93 -4.83 -9.34 -7.54
CA PHE A 93 -4.67 -9.33 -6.10
C PHE A 93 -3.67 -10.41 -5.69
N ILE A 94 -2.59 -10.00 -5.05
CA ILE A 94 -1.54 -10.89 -4.54
C ILE A 94 -1.59 -10.86 -3.03
N GLU A 95 -1.69 -12.02 -2.41
CA GLU A 95 -1.68 -12.20 -0.97
C GLU A 95 -0.84 -13.44 -0.66
N ASP A 96 0.15 -13.31 0.25
CA ASP A 96 1.09 -14.39 0.53
C ASP A 96 0.52 -15.47 1.46
N SER A 97 -0.48 -15.13 2.28
CA SER A 97 -1.20 -16.10 3.11
C SER A 97 -2.28 -16.81 2.30
N PRO A 98 -2.22 -18.15 2.14
CA PRO A 98 -3.27 -18.90 1.45
C PRO A 98 -4.65 -18.75 2.10
N GLU A 99 -4.72 -18.65 3.44
CA GLU A 99 -5.95 -18.47 4.18
C GLU A 99 -6.60 -17.10 3.85
N LEU A 100 -5.82 -16.04 3.83
CA LEU A 100 -6.30 -14.70 3.53
C LEU A 100 -6.68 -14.55 2.05
N ALA A 101 -5.89 -15.16 1.16
CA ALA A 101 -6.21 -15.20 -0.26
C ALA A 101 -7.53 -15.96 -0.52
N GLU A 102 -7.80 -17.04 0.22
CA GLU A 102 -9.06 -17.77 0.12
C GLU A 102 -10.25 -16.93 0.64
N ALA A 103 -10.07 -16.25 1.77
CA ALA A 103 -11.08 -15.31 2.28
C ALA A 103 -11.38 -14.19 1.25
N LEU A 104 -10.35 -13.65 0.63
CA LEU A 104 -10.50 -12.65 -0.43
C LEU A 104 -11.25 -13.22 -1.63
N LYS A 105 -10.94 -14.44 -2.09
CA LYS A 105 -11.65 -15.10 -3.20
C LYS A 105 -13.14 -15.23 -2.93
N GLN A 106 -13.50 -15.67 -1.72
CA GLN A 106 -14.91 -15.84 -1.34
C GLN A 106 -15.67 -14.50 -1.31
N ARG A 107 -15.01 -13.40 -0.91
CA ARG A 107 -15.61 -12.06 -0.93
C ARG A 107 -15.74 -11.52 -2.35
N VAL A 108 -14.67 -11.62 -3.14
CA VAL A 108 -14.65 -11.18 -4.54
C VAL A 108 -15.65 -11.95 -5.38
N ALA A 109 -15.85 -13.25 -5.13
CA ALA A 109 -16.82 -14.08 -5.87
C ALA A 109 -18.25 -13.55 -5.78
N LYS A 110 -18.59 -12.79 -4.73
CA LYS A 110 -19.91 -12.16 -4.55
C LYS A 110 -20.04 -10.83 -5.33
N HIS A 111 -18.94 -10.30 -5.88
CA HIS A 111 -18.94 -9.01 -6.56
C HIS A 111 -19.25 -9.16 -8.06
N PRO A 112 -20.04 -8.24 -8.69
CA PRO A 112 -20.37 -8.31 -10.13
C PRO A 112 -19.16 -8.39 -11.06
N LYS A 113 -18.03 -7.81 -10.65
CA LYS A 113 -16.77 -7.78 -11.42
C LYS A 113 -15.82 -8.96 -11.10
N ALA A 114 -16.28 -9.98 -10.38
CA ALA A 114 -15.45 -11.14 -9.98
C ALA A 114 -14.68 -11.77 -11.15
N ARG A 115 -15.30 -11.85 -12.33
CA ARG A 115 -14.69 -12.44 -13.54
C ARG A 115 -13.47 -11.66 -14.06
N ARG A 116 -13.32 -10.38 -13.66
CA ARG A 116 -12.16 -9.54 -14.03
C ARG A 116 -11.02 -9.66 -13.00
N ALA A 117 -11.24 -10.32 -11.88
CA ALA A 117 -10.27 -10.44 -10.78
C ALA A 117 -9.49 -11.75 -10.84
N LYS A 118 -8.17 -11.64 -10.72
CA LYS A 118 -7.26 -12.76 -10.49
C LYS A 118 -6.66 -12.60 -9.09
N ILE A 119 -6.84 -13.63 -8.25
CA ILE A 119 -6.26 -13.68 -6.90
C ILE A 119 -5.25 -14.81 -6.87
N THR A 120 -4.02 -14.50 -6.42
CA THR A 120 -2.93 -15.48 -6.30
C THR A 120 -2.43 -15.53 -4.86
N ALA A 121 -2.31 -16.75 -4.33
CA ALA A 121 -1.70 -17.02 -3.02
C ALA A 121 -0.19 -17.19 -3.21
N GLU A 122 0.54 -16.07 -3.25
CA GLU A 122 1.99 -16.04 -3.45
C GLU A 122 2.62 -14.77 -2.89
N SER A 123 3.93 -14.81 -2.65
CA SER A 123 4.68 -13.59 -2.32
C SER A 123 4.82 -12.70 -3.53
N TRP A 124 4.47 -11.40 -3.39
CA TRP A 124 4.67 -10.44 -4.47
C TRP A 124 6.14 -10.25 -4.84
N LEU A 125 7.07 -10.45 -3.87
CA LEU A 125 8.51 -10.43 -4.15
C LEU A 125 8.92 -11.56 -5.09
N GLY A 126 8.32 -12.75 -4.92
CA GLY A 126 8.50 -13.87 -5.84
C GLY A 126 7.91 -13.58 -7.22
N ALA A 127 6.72 -12.99 -7.28
CA ALA A 127 6.09 -12.58 -8.53
C ALA A 127 6.89 -11.51 -9.28
N ALA A 128 7.43 -10.52 -8.56
CA ALA A 128 8.29 -9.46 -9.09
C ALA A 128 9.61 -10.04 -9.65
N LYS A 129 10.29 -10.91 -8.88
CA LYS A 129 11.52 -11.58 -9.29
C LYS A 129 11.34 -12.45 -10.54
N ALA A 130 10.17 -13.08 -10.66
CA ALA A 130 9.83 -13.91 -11.83
C ALA A 130 9.26 -13.08 -13.00
N GLU A 131 9.31 -11.75 -12.93
CA GLU A 131 8.82 -10.80 -13.96
C GLU A 131 7.34 -10.98 -14.34
N ARG A 132 6.53 -11.62 -13.47
CA ARG A 132 5.10 -11.87 -13.74
C ARG A 132 4.22 -10.62 -13.59
N LEU A 133 4.80 -9.49 -13.17
CA LEU A 133 4.14 -8.20 -12.99
C LEU A 133 4.51 -7.22 -14.11
N ARG A 134 4.74 -7.74 -15.31
CA ARG A 134 5.03 -6.96 -16.52
C ARG A 134 3.77 -6.79 -17.35
N PHE A 135 3.59 -5.60 -17.87
CA PHE A 135 2.49 -5.21 -18.73
C PHE A 135 3.03 -4.47 -19.96
N ASP A 136 2.23 -4.49 -21.02
CA ASP A 136 2.58 -3.80 -22.26
C ASP A 136 2.36 -2.28 -22.17
N ASP A 137 2.77 -1.57 -23.20
CA ASP A 137 2.68 -0.11 -23.32
C ASP A 137 1.26 0.40 -23.56
N LYS A 138 0.29 -0.47 -23.84
CA LYS A 138 -1.14 -0.14 -23.98
C LYS A 138 -1.92 -0.30 -22.67
N THR A 139 -1.22 -0.63 -21.60
CA THR A 139 -1.81 -0.88 -20.28
C THR A 139 -1.32 0.14 -19.26
N LEU A 140 -2.24 0.86 -18.61
CA LEU A 140 -1.95 1.63 -17.40
C LEU A 140 -2.22 0.74 -16.19
N VAL A 141 -1.20 0.57 -15.37
CA VAL A 141 -1.29 -0.15 -14.10
C VAL A 141 -1.40 0.85 -12.96
N VAL A 142 -2.43 0.73 -12.12
CA VAL A 142 -2.49 1.39 -10.81
C VAL A 142 -2.10 0.35 -9.78
N ALA A 143 -0.89 0.47 -9.25
CA ALA A 143 -0.33 -0.47 -8.28
C ALA A 143 -0.44 0.09 -6.86
N PHE A 144 -1.05 -0.67 -5.97
CA PHE A 144 -1.16 -0.36 -4.55
C PHE A 144 -0.20 -1.23 -3.74
N ILE A 145 0.65 -0.56 -2.94
CA ILE A 145 1.70 -1.18 -2.13
C ILE A 145 1.50 -0.73 -0.68
N ASP A 146 0.86 -1.59 0.11
CA ASP A 146 0.48 -1.29 1.51
C ASP A 146 1.07 -2.28 2.51
N PRO A 147 2.38 -2.16 2.81
CA PRO A 147 3.07 -3.07 3.70
C PRO A 147 2.67 -2.87 5.16
N THR A 148 2.85 -3.92 5.97
CA THR A 148 2.84 -3.81 7.44
C THR A 148 4.17 -3.34 8.00
N GLY A 149 5.26 -3.46 7.22
CA GLY A 149 6.60 -3.03 7.59
C GLY A 149 7.50 -2.87 6.36
N ILE A 150 8.60 -2.10 6.49
CA ILE A 150 9.50 -1.80 5.38
C ILE A 150 10.24 -3.03 4.81
N SER A 151 10.32 -4.12 5.56
CA SER A 151 10.92 -5.38 5.08
C SER A 151 10.17 -5.99 3.90
N GLN A 152 8.89 -5.68 3.77
CA GLN A 152 8.04 -6.17 2.69
C GLN A 152 8.19 -5.35 1.39
N VAL A 153 8.90 -4.21 1.42
CA VAL A 153 9.04 -3.29 0.28
C VAL A 153 10.52 -2.98 0.01
N PRO A 154 11.33 -4.00 -0.31
CA PRO A 154 12.70 -3.73 -0.70
C PRO A 154 12.73 -2.95 -2.01
N LEU A 155 13.65 -1.98 -2.13
CA LEU A 155 13.74 -1.09 -3.29
C LEU A 155 13.83 -1.84 -4.61
N TRP A 156 14.55 -2.97 -4.64
CA TRP A 156 14.70 -3.77 -5.87
C TRP A 156 13.35 -4.25 -6.42
N ALA A 157 12.42 -4.64 -5.53
CA ALA A 157 11.11 -5.13 -5.97
C ALA A 157 10.21 -4.00 -6.48
N VAL A 158 10.29 -2.81 -5.86
CA VAL A 158 9.60 -1.62 -6.39
C VAL A 158 10.17 -1.25 -7.75
N ARG A 159 11.50 -1.33 -7.94
CA ARG A 159 12.16 -1.12 -9.23
C ARG A 159 11.72 -2.12 -10.31
N GLU A 160 11.39 -3.36 -9.94
CA GLU A 160 10.81 -4.28 -10.91
C GLU A 160 9.44 -3.79 -11.41
N LEU A 161 8.63 -3.18 -10.56
CA LEU A 161 7.38 -2.55 -10.99
C LEU A 161 7.62 -1.30 -11.85
N THR A 162 8.64 -0.48 -11.52
CA THR A 162 8.94 0.74 -12.29
C THR A 162 9.36 0.47 -13.74
N ARG A 163 9.73 -0.76 -14.08
CA ARG A 163 10.02 -1.14 -15.47
C ARG A 163 8.79 -1.20 -16.38
N ASN A 164 7.57 -1.14 -15.80
CA ASN A 164 6.35 -1.03 -16.61
C ASN A 164 6.26 0.37 -17.23
N PRO A 165 5.97 0.49 -18.54
CA PRO A 165 5.99 1.76 -19.25
C PRO A 165 4.99 2.78 -18.68
N LYS A 166 3.81 2.30 -18.31
CA LYS A 166 2.73 3.10 -17.74
C LYS A 166 2.27 2.49 -16.43
N ILE A 167 2.78 3.02 -15.33
CA ILE A 167 2.42 2.58 -13.99
C ILE A 167 2.35 3.77 -13.05
N ASP A 168 1.31 3.79 -12.24
CA ASP A 168 1.16 4.66 -11.10
C ASP A 168 1.32 3.82 -9.83
N LEU A 169 2.22 4.20 -8.95
CA LEU A 169 2.50 3.51 -7.70
C LEU A 169 1.92 4.29 -6.53
N LEU A 170 0.92 3.74 -5.87
CA LEU A 170 0.39 4.23 -4.60
C LEU A 170 1.07 3.46 -3.48
N VAL A 171 1.99 4.09 -2.77
CA VAL A 171 2.88 3.43 -1.80
C VAL A 171 2.62 3.96 -0.39
N THR A 172 2.37 3.04 0.53
CA THR A 172 2.37 3.33 1.97
C THR A 172 3.79 3.12 2.51
N ILE A 173 4.42 4.20 2.96
CA ILE A 173 5.73 4.15 3.60
C ILE A 173 5.53 4.18 5.12
N GLN A 174 5.89 3.08 5.78
CA GLN A 174 5.77 2.93 7.23
C GLN A 174 6.78 3.83 7.95
N HIS A 175 6.31 5.01 8.41
CA HIS A 175 7.14 6.03 9.05
C HIS A 175 7.57 5.60 10.46
N SER A 176 6.62 5.52 11.39
CA SER A 176 6.93 5.26 12.81
C SER A 176 7.26 3.80 13.04
N LEU A 177 6.35 2.89 12.69
CA LEU A 177 6.50 1.45 12.92
C LEU A 177 7.65 0.84 12.12
N GLY A 178 7.85 1.29 10.88
CA GLY A 178 8.85 0.71 9.98
C GLY A 178 10.26 1.26 10.18
N ILE A 179 10.39 2.55 10.47
CA ILE A 179 11.70 3.23 10.49
C ILE A 179 12.02 3.74 11.90
N THR A 180 11.25 4.72 12.42
CA THR A 180 11.62 5.44 13.64
C THR A 180 11.82 4.52 14.83
N TRP A 181 10.86 3.63 15.11
CA TRP A 181 10.91 2.77 16.29
C TRP A 181 11.91 1.62 16.17
N ASN A 182 12.24 1.20 14.94
CA ASN A 182 13.22 0.15 14.70
C ASN A 182 14.64 0.69 14.45
N LEU A 183 14.84 2.01 14.39
CA LEU A 183 16.14 2.62 14.13
C LEU A 183 17.25 2.14 15.11
N PRO A 184 17.02 2.04 16.44
CA PRO A 184 18.03 1.52 17.34
C PRO A 184 18.46 0.07 17.03
N GLN A 185 17.54 -0.76 16.55
CA GLN A 185 17.85 -2.12 16.13
C GLN A 185 18.67 -2.15 14.85
N TYR A 186 18.32 -1.30 13.85
CA TYR A 186 19.08 -1.20 12.60
C TYR A 186 20.51 -0.71 12.82
N LEU A 187 20.71 0.25 13.75
CA LEU A 187 22.04 0.76 14.10
C LEU A 187 22.92 -0.28 14.79
N ARG A 188 22.33 -1.12 15.65
CA ARG A 188 23.06 -2.21 16.34
C ARG A 188 23.46 -3.36 15.42
N SER A 189 22.78 -3.53 14.30
CA SER A 189 23.08 -4.62 13.36
C SER A 189 24.34 -4.28 12.55
N THR A 190 25.45 -4.90 12.91
CA THR A 190 26.75 -4.72 12.24
C THR A 190 27.00 -5.74 11.14
N THR A 191 26.23 -6.85 11.12
CA THR A 191 26.40 -7.95 10.17
C THR A 191 25.11 -8.17 9.37
N GLY A 192 25.27 -8.58 8.12
CA GLY A 192 24.17 -8.88 7.23
C GLY A 192 23.51 -7.66 6.58
N GLN A 193 22.30 -7.86 6.11
CA GLN A 193 21.45 -6.85 5.48
C GLN A 193 20.23 -6.62 6.36
N THR A 194 20.01 -5.38 6.80
CA THR A 194 18.80 -5.01 7.55
C THR A 194 17.62 -4.74 6.60
N ALA A 195 16.39 -4.73 7.16
CA ALA A 195 15.22 -4.31 6.39
C ALA A 195 15.36 -2.87 5.85
N LEU A 196 16.04 -1.99 6.60
CA LEU A 196 16.30 -0.63 6.17
C LEU A 196 17.30 -0.58 4.99
N ASP A 197 18.33 -1.43 4.99
CA ASP A 197 19.26 -1.54 3.86
C ASP A 197 18.53 -1.98 2.58
N ALA A 198 17.64 -2.96 2.71
CA ALA A 198 16.84 -3.47 1.59
C ALA A 198 15.84 -2.42 1.07
N PHE A 199 15.16 -1.72 1.99
CA PHE A 199 14.21 -0.66 1.68
C PHE A 199 14.89 0.51 0.97
N LEU A 200 16.04 0.97 1.46
CA LEU A 200 16.79 2.08 0.85
C LEU A 200 17.66 1.65 -0.36
N GLY A 201 17.93 0.35 -0.51
CA GLY A 201 18.84 -0.17 -1.52
C GLY A 201 20.29 0.26 -1.30
N THR A 202 20.67 0.66 -0.08
CA THR A 202 22.02 1.13 0.27
C THR A 202 22.29 0.96 1.76
N LYS A 203 23.58 0.90 2.13
CA LYS A 203 24.06 0.93 3.52
C LYS A 203 24.61 2.30 3.93
N GLU A 204 24.64 3.27 3.03
CA GLU A 204 25.23 4.60 3.27
C GLU A 204 24.51 5.40 4.34
N TRP A 205 23.24 5.10 4.62
CA TRP A 205 22.48 5.72 5.67
C TRP A 205 23.15 5.64 7.05
N ARG A 206 24.05 4.67 7.28
CA ARG A 206 24.82 4.53 8.52
C ARG A 206 25.81 5.66 8.73
N ARG A 207 26.13 6.43 7.69
CA ARG A 207 27.04 7.58 7.72
C ARG A 207 26.28 8.91 7.78
N TRP A 208 24.95 8.88 7.72
CA TRP A 208 24.17 10.10 7.78
C TRP A 208 24.29 10.76 9.15
N LYS A 209 24.34 12.09 9.16
CA LYS A 209 24.31 12.89 10.37
C LYS A 209 22.90 13.36 10.61
N TRP A 210 22.39 13.15 11.78
CA TRP A 210 21.06 13.53 12.21
C TRP A 210 21.06 13.80 13.72
N ASN A 211 20.15 14.68 14.19
CA ASN A 211 20.05 15.05 15.58
C ASN A 211 18.97 14.23 16.32
N GLU A 212 17.87 13.91 15.60
CA GLU A 212 16.73 13.20 16.17
C GLU A 212 16.24 12.08 15.24
N PRO A 213 15.66 10.99 15.79
CA PRO A 213 15.12 9.87 15.00
C PRO A 213 14.08 10.29 13.95
N SER A 214 13.31 11.33 14.23
CA SER A 214 12.35 11.92 13.28
C SER A 214 13.03 12.47 12.03
N GLN A 215 14.13 13.20 12.20
CA GLN A 215 14.94 13.73 11.09
C GLN A 215 15.52 12.58 10.24
N PHE A 216 16.08 11.56 10.90
CA PHE A 216 16.55 10.38 10.20
C PHE A 216 15.46 9.72 9.36
N THR A 217 14.25 9.59 9.92
CA THR A 217 13.13 8.98 9.23
C THR A 217 12.73 9.76 7.98
N LEU A 218 12.72 11.11 8.06
CA LEU A 218 12.47 11.95 6.88
C LEU A 218 13.54 11.75 5.81
N MET A 219 14.82 11.75 6.19
CA MET A 219 15.93 11.47 5.27
C MET A 219 15.80 10.10 4.60
N ALA A 220 15.34 9.08 5.33
CA ALA A 220 15.12 7.74 4.79
C ALA A 220 13.97 7.71 3.76
N ILE A 221 12.87 8.41 4.05
CA ILE A 221 11.73 8.54 3.13
C ILE A 221 12.15 9.29 1.88
N ASP A 222 12.87 10.39 2.03
CA ASP A 222 13.38 11.18 0.90
C ASP A 222 14.39 10.37 0.04
N CYS A 223 15.26 9.61 0.69
CA CYS A 223 16.17 8.70 -0.02
C CYS A 223 15.44 7.66 -0.86
N PHE A 224 14.43 6.99 -0.28
CA PHE A 224 13.61 6.04 -1.01
C PHE A 224 12.88 6.71 -2.18
N SER A 225 12.23 7.85 -1.92
CA SER A 225 11.47 8.61 -2.91
C SER A 225 12.36 9.07 -4.07
N ASN A 226 13.53 9.65 -3.76
CA ASN A 226 14.49 10.10 -4.76
C ASN A 226 14.98 8.94 -5.65
N ARG A 227 15.14 7.73 -5.09
CA ARG A 227 15.53 6.56 -5.88
C ARG A 227 14.44 6.08 -6.85
N ILE A 228 13.16 6.28 -6.51
CA ILE A 228 12.06 6.04 -7.45
C ILE A 228 12.01 7.15 -8.51
N GLN A 229 12.22 8.40 -8.11
CA GLN A 229 12.27 9.54 -9.05
C GLN A 229 13.39 9.39 -10.09
N GLN A 230 14.54 8.85 -9.72
CA GLN A 230 15.63 8.55 -10.65
C GLN A 230 15.24 7.57 -11.77
N GLU A 231 14.16 6.79 -11.58
CA GLU A 231 13.56 5.94 -12.63
C GLU A 231 12.59 6.72 -13.55
N GLY A 232 12.60 8.06 -13.49
CA GLY A 232 11.77 8.94 -14.30
C GLY A 232 10.37 9.22 -13.74
N PHE A 233 10.15 8.92 -12.46
CA PHE A 233 8.88 9.23 -11.80
C PHE A 233 8.90 10.66 -11.27
N ILE A 234 7.76 11.32 -11.39
CA ILE A 234 7.52 12.60 -10.76
C ILE A 234 7.25 12.33 -9.28
N GLY A 235 7.96 13.02 -8.39
CA GLY A 235 7.71 12.96 -6.97
C GLY A 235 6.48 13.76 -6.61
N THR A 236 5.54 13.14 -5.93
CA THR A 236 4.32 13.78 -5.49
C THR A 236 4.33 14.11 -4.00
N ARG A 237 3.40 14.97 -3.59
CA ARG A 237 3.20 15.33 -2.20
C ARG A 237 2.81 14.09 -1.38
N HIS A 238 3.47 13.88 -0.25
CA HIS A 238 3.12 12.84 0.71
C HIS A 238 1.91 13.25 1.54
N LEU A 239 0.97 12.33 1.70
CA LEU A 239 -0.06 12.44 2.72
C LEU A 239 0.45 11.80 4.01
N SER A 240 0.55 12.57 5.09
CA SER A 240 0.89 12.06 6.43
C SER A 240 -0.38 11.59 7.15
N VAL A 241 -0.37 10.37 7.69
CA VAL A 241 -1.55 9.80 8.35
C VAL A 241 -1.15 9.14 9.67
N PRO A 242 -1.72 9.56 10.81
CA PRO A 242 -2.46 10.81 11.01
C PRO A 242 -1.55 12.04 10.92
N GLU A 243 -2.14 13.21 10.85
CA GLU A 243 -1.39 14.46 10.90
C GLU A 243 -0.70 14.66 12.26
N GLY A 244 0.45 15.33 12.26
CA GLY A 244 1.24 15.61 13.46
C GLY A 244 2.26 14.52 13.81
N GLN A 245 1.84 13.32 14.15
CA GLN A 245 2.73 12.16 14.39
C GLN A 245 2.38 11.02 13.44
N PRO A 246 2.88 11.04 12.20
CA PRO A 246 2.46 10.10 11.19
C PRO A 246 2.92 8.68 11.51
N LEU A 247 1.99 7.73 11.47
CA LEU A 247 2.31 6.31 11.50
C LEU A 247 2.89 5.87 10.16
N TYR A 248 2.36 6.45 9.07
CA TYR A 248 2.82 6.20 7.72
C TYR A 248 2.62 7.44 6.83
N ARG A 249 3.28 7.42 5.68
CA ARG A 249 3.08 8.36 4.58
C ARG A 249 2.52 7.62 3.39
N PHE A 250 1.47 8.17 2.78
CA PHE A 250 0.87 7.64 1.58
C PHE A 250 1.26 8.54 0.40
N THR A 251 1.83 7.95 -0.65
CA THR A 251 2.49 8.69 -1.73
C THR A 251 2.11 8.09 -3.07
N LEU A 252 1.84 8.95 -4.04
CA LEU A 252 1.76 8.58 -5.44
C LEU A 252 3.12 8.82 -6.12
N PHE A 253 3.57 7.85 -6.90
CA PHE A 253 4.63 8.03 -7.89
C PHE A 253 4.05 7.73 -9.27
N SER A 254 4.18 8.66 -10.22
CA SER A 254 3.77 8.51 -11.61
C SER A 254 4.78 9.18 -12.54
N ARG A 255 4.83 8.74 -13.78
CA ARG A 255 5.60 9.45 -14.84
C ARG A 255 4.77 10.48 -15.57
N HIS A 256 3.48 10.60 -15.27
CA HIS A 256 2.57 11.43 -16.03
C HIS A 256 2.02 12.58 -15.17
N GLU A 257 2.19 13.81 -15.63
CA GLU A 257 1.72 15.03 -14.94
C GLU A 257 0.21 15.01 -14.62
N LEU A 258 -0.59 14.33 -15.44
CA LEU A 258 -2.02 14.22 -15.18
C LEU A 258 -2.32 13.46 -13.89
N ALA A 259 -1.53 12.42 -13.60
CA ALA A 259 -1.66 11.67 -12.35
C ALA A 259 -1.33 12.54 -11.13
N GLU A 260 -0.29 13.38 -11.25
CA GLU A 260 0.06 14.37 -10.22
C GLU A 260 -1.07 15.38 -10.01
N LYS A 261 -1.64 15.92 -11.10
CA LYS A 261 -2.80 16.83 -11.02
C LYS A 261 -3.97 16.17 -10.31
N PHE A 262 -4.30 14.93 -10.65
CA PHE A 262 -5.34 14.15 -9.98
C PHE A 262 -5.06 13.99 -8.48
N TRP A 263 -3.83 13.62 -8.14
CA TRP A 263 -3.43 13.44 -6.75
C TRP A 263 -3.55 14.72 -5.94
N ASN A 264 -3.08 15.84 -6.49
CA ASN A 264 -3.20 17.15 -5.85
C ASN A 264 -4.65 17.59 -5.65
N GLU A 265 -5.57 17.28 -6.58
CA GLU A 265 -7.00 17.56 -6.40
C GLU A 265 -7.64 16.67 -5.32
N ILE A 266 -7.26 15.39 -5.27
CA ILE A 266 -7.75 14.43 -4.30
C ILE A 266 -7.31 14.84 -2.87
N LEU A 267 -6.08 15.31 -2.71
CA LEU A 267 -5.56 15.74 -1.41
C LEU A 267 -6.25 16.98 -0.83
N LYS A 268 -7.00 17.74 -1.64
CA LYS A 268 -7.79 18.89 -1.18
C LYS A 268 -9.13 18.50 -0.54
N ILE A 269 -9.52 17.23 -0.61
CA ILE A 269 -10.81 16.74 -0.15
C ILE A 269 -10.56 15.74 0.97
N ASP A 270 -11.00 16.05 2.18
CA ASP A 270 -10.93 15.14 3.31
C ASP A 270 -11.92 13.98 3.19
N GLU A 271 -11.83 13.01 4.11
CA GLU A 271 -12.73 11.85 4.15
C GLU A 271 -14.21 12.19 4.43
N LYS A 272 -14.49 13.41 4.87
CA LYS A 272 -15.85 13.94 5.08
C LYS A 272 -16.37 14.71 3.87
N GLY A 273 -15.58 14.80 2.79
CA GLY A 273 -15.93 15.54 1.57
C GLY A 273 -15.74 17.06 1.72
N GLN A 274 -15.07 17.53 2.76
CA GLN A 274 -14.79 18.95 2.96
C GLN A 274 -13.51 19.30 2.20
N ARG A 275 -13.52 20.43 1.48
CA ARG A 275 -12.32 20.97 0.85
C ARG A 275 -11.46 21.65 1.90
N GLU A 276 -10.20 21.25 2.01
CA GLU A 276 -9.19 22.05 2.72
C GLU A 276 -8.89 23.31 1.89
N TRP A 277 -9.29 24.45 2.40
CA TRP A 277 -8.90 25.76 1.86
C TRP A 277 -7.52 26.09 2.44
N ASN A 278 -6.46 25.91 1.67
CA ASN A 278 -5.17 26.49 2.03
C ASN A 278 -5.23 28.00 1.74
N PHE A 279 -5.40 28.81 2.79
CA PHE A 279 -5.21 30.25 2.75
C PHE A 279 -3.72 30.58 2.82
#